data_144cbe6214e288150e97020a462d0c1d
#
_entry.id   144cbe6214e288150e97020a462d0c1d
#
_cell.length_a   1.000
_cell.length_b   1.000
_cell.length_c   1.000
_cell.angle_alpha   90.00
_cell.angle_beta   90.00
_cell.angle_gamma   90.00
#
_symmetry.space_group_name_H-M   'P 1'
#
loop_
_entity.id
_entity.type
_entity.pdbx_description
1 polymer ?
#
loop_
_entity_poly.entity_id
_entity_poly.type
_entity_poly.pdbx_seq_one_letter_code
_entity_poly.pdbx_strand_id
1 'polypeptide(L)'
;IKNIYSMIIGSGLSLNKSSSLFQKSLSEMKYLTRQLKGKEETVLSLAGVGDLYVSAAGGRNSKMGNYLGQGFTFKSAKKKFMVNDTVEGEQLVREIAPFILKKFNSKKIPLMFRMIRAILKNKKFSI
;
A
#
# COMPACT_ATOMS: atom_id res chain seq x y z
N ILE A 1 -1.69 -5.51 -6.14
CA ILE A 1 -2.40 -4.69 -5.13
C ILE A 1 -1.88 -4.99 -3.73
N LYS A 2 -1.64 -6.24 -3.42
CA LYS A 2 -1.04 -6.63 -2.13
C LYS A 2 0.24 -5.86 -1.82
N ASN A 3 1.11 -5.68 -2.80
CA ASN A 3 2.38 -4.99 -2.58
C ASN A 3 2.19 -3.52 -2.23
N ILE A 4 1.18 -2.86 -2.78
CA ILE A 4 0.86 -1.48 -2.45
C ILE A 4 0.37 -1.40 -1.00
N TYR A 5 -0.54 -2.28 -0.60
CA TYR A 5 -1.06 -2.28 0.76
C TYR A 5 -0.02 -2.72 1.79
N SER A 6 0.93 -3.58 1.43
CA SER A 6 2.05 -3.90 2.30
C SER A 6 2.88 -2.65 2.62
N MET A 7 3.09 -1.80 1.64
CA MET A 7 3.79 -0.53 1.83
C MET A 7 2.99 0.42 2.75
N ILE A 8 1.68 0.48 2.54
CA ILE A 8 0.79 1.29 3.39
C ILE A 8 0.84 0.84 4.84
N ILE A 9 0.71 -0.46 5.08
CA ILE A 9 0.74 -1.03 6.43
C ILE A 9 2.10 -0.79 7.07
N GLY A 10 3.17 -0.93 6.31
CA GLY A 10 4.53 -0.68 6.78
C GLY A 10 4.75 0.75 7.27
N SER A 11 3.93 1.71 6.82
CA SER A 11 4.02 3.09 7.28
C SER A 11 3.50 3.30 8.70
N GLY A 12 2.81 2.33 9.27
CA GLY A 12 2.37 2.37 10.65
C GLY A 12 3.51 1.99 11.59
N LEU A 13 4.10 2.98 12.26
CA LEU A 13 5.29 2.77 13.07
C LEU A 13 5.02 2.23 14.47
N SER A 14 3.75 2.23 14.91
CA SER A 14 3.35 1.61 16.17
C SER A 14 2.46 0.40 15.89
N LEU A 15 2.37 -0.50 16.87
CA LEU A 15 1.52 -1.67 16.74
C LEU A 15 0.06 -1.27 16.49
N ASN A 16 -0.43 -0.25 17.20
CA ASN A 16 -1.82 0.21 17.03
C ASN A 16 -2.06 0.79 15.63
N LYS A 17 -1.14 1.61 15.13
CA LYS A 17 -1.27 2.18 13.78
C LYS A 17 -1.18 1.10 12.71
N SER A 18 -0.24 0.18 12.85
CA SER A 18 -0.07 -0.92 11.91
C SER A 18 -1.32 -1.80 11.86
N SER A 19 -1.89 -2.12 13.02
CA SER A 19 -3.12 -2.92 13.11
C SER A 19 -4.31 -2.22 12.46
N SER A 20 -4.47 -0.91 12.72
CA SER A 20 -5.52 -0.11 12.11
C SER A 20 -5.38 -0.06 10.59
N LEU A 21 -4.16 0.16 10.10
CA LEU A 21 -3.89 0.18 8.66
C LEU A 21 -4.13 -1.18 8.01
N PHE A 22 -3.83 -2.27 8.72
CA PHE A 22 -4.09 -3.61 8.23
C PHE A 22 -5.58 -3.82 7.98
N GLN A 23 -6.43 -3.46 8.95
CA GLN A 23 -7.88 -3.60 8.81
C GLN A 23 -8.45 -2.71 7.70
N LYS A 24 -8.00 -1.47 7.63
CA LYS A 24 -8.43 -0.56 6.57
C LYS A 24 -7.98 -1.05 5.19
N SER A 25 -6.78 -1.59 5.11
CA SER A 25 -6.26 -2.16 3.87
C SER A 25 -7.11 -3.34 3.41
N LEU A 26 -7.49 -4.24 4.32
CA LEU A 26 -8.36 -5.35 3.98
C LEU A 26 -9.70 -4.87 3.44
N SER A 27 -10.29 -3.83 4.07
CA SER A 27 -11.56 -3.26 3.61
C SER A 27 -11.44 -2.68 2.20
N GLU A 28 -10.36 -1.95 1.92
CA GLU A 28 -10.14 -1.39 0.59
C GLU A 28 -9.89 -2.49 -0.44
N MET A 29 -9.09 -3.50 -0.10
CA MET A 29 -8.84 -4.63 -0.99
C MET A 29 -10.12 -5.39 -1.31
N LYS A 30 -10.98 -5.60 -0.32
CA LYS A 30 -12.28 -6.23 -0.49
C LYS A 30 -13.14 -5.43 -1.47
N TYR A 31 -13.20 -4.11 -1.28
CA TYR A 31 -13.96 -3.23 -2.16
C TYR A 31 -13.42 -3.28 -3.60
N LEU A 32 -12.11 -3.17 -3.77
CA LEU A 32 -11.48 -3.22 -5.09
C LEU A 32 -11.75 -4.55 -5.79
N THR A 33 -11.62 -5.65 -5.06
CA THR A 33 -11.87 -6.98 -5.60
C THR A 33 -13.29 -7.10 -6.11
N ARG A 34 -14.26 -6.61 -5.33
CA ARG A 34 -15.68 -6.62 -5.74
C ARG A 34 -15.89 -5.80 -7.01
N GLN A 35 -15.33 -4.59 -7.06
CA GLN A 35 -15.51 -3.70 -8.22
C GLN A 35 -14.84 -4.24 -9.47
N LEU A 36 -13.77 -5.02 -9.33
CA LEU A 36 -13.08 -5.65 -10.44
C LEU A 36 -13.63 -7.05 -10.74
N LYS A 37 -14.81 -7.39 -10.17
CA LYS A 37 -15.51 -8.65 -10.36
C LYS A 37 -14.72 -9.88 -9.93
N GLY A 38 -13.83 -9.70 -8.96
CA GLY A 38 -13.16 -10.81 -8.29
C GLY A 38 -14.01 -11.36 -7.16
N LYS A 39 -13.45 -12.34 -6.44
CA LYS A 39 -14.12 -12.97 -5.30
C LYS A 39 -13.60 -12.37 -4.00
N GLU A 40 -14.48 -11.73 -3.23
CA GLU A 40 -14.14 -11.20 -1.92
C GLU A 40 -13.57 -12.27 -1.00
N GLU A 41 -14.10 -13.48 -1.08
CA GLU A 41 -13.65 -14.60 -0.26
C GLU A 41 -12.15 -14.88 -0.45
N THR A 42 -11.61 -14.63 -1.63
CA THR A 42 -10.18 -14.82 -1.88
C THR A 42 -9.33 -13.87 -1.03
N VAL A 43 -9.79 -12.62 -0.86
CA VAL A 43 -9.10 -11.65 -0.01
C VAL A 43 -9.26 -12.00 1.47
N LEU A 44 -10.46 -12.42 1.86
CA LEU A 44 -10.79 -12.72 3.26
C LEU A 44 -10.40 -14.15 3.66
N SER A 45 -9.95 -14.97 2.73
CA SER A 45 -9.50 -16.32 3.06
C SER A 45 -8.25 -16.27 3.93
N LEU A 46 -8.00 -17.34 4.66
CA LEU A 46 -6.80 -17.44 5.49
C LEU A 46 -5.54 -17.23 4.67
N ALA A 47 -5.50 -17.75 3.45
CA ALA A 47 -4.35 -17.59 2.55
C ALA A 47 -4.16 -16.12 2.16
N GLY A 48 -5.24 -15.42 1.80
CA GLY A 48 -5.17 -14.01 1.40
C GLY A 48 -4.76 -13.10 2.56
N VAL A 49 -5.39 -13.27 3.72
CA VAL A 49 -5.07 -12.48 4.92
C VAL A 49 -3.65 -12.79 5.40
N GLY A 50 -3.28 -14.07 5.44
CA GLY A 50 -1.95 -14.48 5.86
C GLY A 50 -0.86 -13.95 4.93
N ASP A 51 -1.09 -13.99 3.63
CA ASP A 51 -0.15 -13.47 2.64
C ASP A 51 0.08 -11.98 2.81
N LEU A 52 -0.99 -11.21 3.04
CA LEU A 52 -0.86 -9.79 3.32
C LEU A 52 -0.09 -9.54 4.63
N TYR A 53 -0.38 -10.32 5.66
CA TYR A 53 0.31 -10.20 6.94
C TYR A 53 1.82 -10.44 6.79
N VAL A 54 2.20 -11.52 6.13
CA VAL A 54 3.61 -11.85 5.91
C VAL A 54 4.30 -10.76 5.10
N SER A 55 3.66 -10.28 4.03
CA SER A 55 4.20 -9.23 3.18
C SER A 55 4.35 -7.90 3.94
N ALA A 56 3.42 -7.59 4.84
CA ALA A 56 3.46 -6.37 5.64
C ALA A 56 4.49 -6.46 6.78
N ALA A 57 4.79 -7.66 7.26
CA ALA A 57 5.74 -7.88 8.35
C ALA A 57 7.20 -7.79 7.90
N GLY A 58 7.46 -7.92 6.61
CA GLY A 58 8.83 -7.88 6.08
C GLY A 58 8.83 -7.59 4.58
N GLY A 59 10.03 -7.62 3.99
CA GLY A 59 10.20 -7.38 2.57
C GLY A 59 10.40 -5.91 2.22
N ARG A 60 10.66 -5.67 0.93
CA ARG A 60 11.05 -4.35 0.45
C ARG A 60 9.91 -3.34 0.44
N ASN A 61 8.69 -3.79 0.14
CA ASN A 61 7.53 -2.90 0.19
C ASN A 61 7.28 -2.38 1.61
N SER A 62 7.30 -3.27 2.58
CA SER A 62 7.15 -2.92 3.99
C SER A 62 8.27 -1.99 4.47
N LYS A 63 9.50 -2.27 4.07
CA LYS A 63 10.66 -1.45 4.41
C LYS A 63 10.51 -0.03 3.87
N MET A 64 10.11 0.11 2.60
CA MET A 64 9.83 1.43 2.03
C MET A 64 8.70 2.12 2.78
N GLY A 65 7.62 1.39 3.11
CA GLY A 65 6.52 1.93 3.90
C GLY A 65 7.00 2.50 5.22
N ASN A 66 7.91 1.81 5.89
CA ASN A 66 8.48 2.26 7.16
C ASN A 66 9.16 3.61 7.02
N TYR A 67 9.97 3.80 5.98
CA TYR A 67 10.60 5.11 5.72
C TYR A 67 9.57 6.19 5.42
N LEU A 68 8.54 5.87 4.64
CA LEU A 68 7.47 6.82 4.36
C LEU A 68 6.76 7.23 5.66
N GLY A 69 6.52 6.28 6.55
CA GLY A 69 5.92 6.55 7.86
C GLY A 69 6.79 7.46 8.73
N GLN A 70 8.11 7.40 8.55
CA GLN A 70 9.05 8.27 9.26
C GLN A 70 9.09 9.70 8.69
N GLY A 71 8.41 9.95 7.58
CA GLY A 71 8.34 11.27 6.98
C GLY A 71 9.22 11.48 5.75
N PHE A 72 9.89 10.45 5.27
CA PHE A 72 10.66 10.54 4.02
C PHE A 72 9.71 10.51 2.83
N THR A 73 10.06 11.23 1.76
CA THR A 73 9.39 11.04 0.47
C THR A 73 9.94 9.77 -0.18
N PHE A 74 9.21 9.26 -1.18
CA PHE A 74 9.64 8.04 -1.87
C PHE A 74 11.03 8.20 -2.48
N LYS A 75 11.27 9.29 -3.21
CA LYS A 75 12.57 9.51 -3.86
C LYS A 75 13.69 9.62 -2.83
N SER A 76 13.47 10.32 -1.73
CA SER A 76 14.46 10.49 -0.68
C SER A 76 14.81 9.16 -0.04
N ALA A 77 13.81 8.37 0.32
CA ALA A 77 14.03 7.06 0.94
C ALA A 77 14.73 6.10 -0.02
N LYS A 78 14.30 6.08 -1.28
CA LYS A 78 14.90 5.22 -2.31
C LYS A 78 16.38 5.54 -2.49
N LYS A 79 16.72 6.82 -2.60
CA LYS A 79 18.10 7.27 -2.82
C LYS A 79 18.99 7.01 -1.62
N LYS A 80 18.49 7.26 -0.40
CA LYS A 80 19.29 7.15 0.82
C LYS A 80 19.46 5.72 1.32
N PHE A 81 18.41 4.90 1.24
CA PHE A 81 18.37 3.64 1.96
C PHE A 81 18.15 2.42 1.08
N MET A 82 17.59 2.58 -0.11
CA MET A 82 17.16 1.46 -0.94
C MET A 82 17.58 1.63 -2.40
N VAL A 83 18.76 2.19 -2.63
CA VAL A 83 19.23 2.53 -3.98
C VAL A 83 19.30 1.30 -4.91
N ASN A 84 19.64 0.13 -4.37
CA ASN A 84 19.76 -1.11 -5.15
C ASN A 84 18.55 -2.03 -5.02
N ASP A 85 17.51 -1.61 -4.30
CA ASP A 85 16.33 -2.43 -4.08
C ASP A 85 15.22 -2.07 -5.06
N THR A 86 14.55 -3.10 -5.58
CA THR A 86 13.33 -2.90 -6.36
C THR A 86 12.15 -2.89 -5.39
N VAL A 87 11.30 -1.87 -5.51
CA VAL A 87 10.08 -1.75 -4.72
C VAL A 87 8.91 -2.05 -5.65
N GLU A 88 8.40 -3.28 -5.60
CA GLU A 88 7.35 -3.73 -6.51
C GLU A 88 6.07 -2.92 -6.36
N GLY A 89 5.76 -2.48 -5.13
CA GLY A 89 4.58 -1.65 -4.88
C GLY A 89 4.64 -0.32 -5.62
N GLU A 90 5.82 0.29 -5.74
CA GLU A 90 5.99 1.53 -6.49
C GLU A 90 5.76 1.30 -7.98
N GLN A 91 6.33 0.24 -8.53
CA GLN A 91 6.13 -0.08 -9.94
C GLN A 91 4.66 -0.32 -10.24
N LEU A 92 3.99 -1.07 -9.38
CA LEU A 92 2.57 -1.35 -9.55
C LEU A 92 1.72 -0.07 -9.46
N VAL A 93 2.04 0.83 -8.53
CA VAL A 93 1.33 2.12 -8.43
C VAL A 93 1.43 2.86 -9.77
N ARG A 94 2.61 2.93 -10.35
CA ARG A 94 2.78 3.66 -11.62
C ARG A 94 2.00 3.03 -12.76
N GLU A 95 1.85 1.71 -12.75
CA GLU A 95 1.08 0.99 -13.76
C GLU A 95 -0.42 1.22 -13.62
N ILE A 96 -0.95 1.11 -12.40
CA ILE A 96 -2.40 1.11 -12.19
C ILE A 96 -2.99 2.47 -11.88
N ALA A 97 -2.17 3.46 -11.51
CA ALA A 97 -2.66 4.77 -11.08
C ALA A 97 -3.60 5.43 -12.10
N PRO A 98 -3.29 5.48 -13.41
CA PRO A 98 -4.22 6.10 -14.35
C PRO A 98 -5.60 5.47 -14.34
N PHE A 99 -5.66 4.15 -14.25
CA PHE A 99 -6.91 3.40 -14.18
C PHE A 99 -7.66 3.69 -12.88
N ILE A 100 -6.95 3.63 -11.75
CA ILE A 100 -7.55 3.86 -10.43
C ILE A 100 -8.11 5.27 -10.31
N LEU A 101 -7.32 6.27 -10.72
CA LEU A 101 -7.73 7.68 -10.60
C LEU A 101 -8.93 8.00 -11.47
N LYS A 102 -9.07 7.33 -12.61
CA LYS A 102 -10.19 7.53 -13.52
C LYS A 102 -11.46 6.81 -13.06
N LYS A 103 -11.33 5.59 -12.56
CA LYS A 103 -12.47 4.71 -12.32
C LYS A 103 -13.02 4.79 -10.89
N PHE A 104 -12.19 5.09 -9.91
CA PHE A 104 -12.58 4.98 -8.51
C PHE A 104 -12.64 6.33 -7.81
N ASN A 105 -13.46 6.39 -6.76
CA ASN A 105 -13.61 7.56 -5.91
C ASN A 105 -12.65 7.45 -4.72
N SER A 106 -11.93 8.54 -4.42
CA SER A 106 -10.98 8.58 -3.30
C SER A 106 -11.63 8.29 -1.94
N LYS A 107 -12.94 8.54 -1.82
CA LYS A 107 -13.65 8.27 -0.56
C LYS A 107 -13.80 6.78 -0.27
N LYS A 108 -13.78 5.94 -1.30
CA LYS A 108 -13.94 4.49 -1.14
C LYS A 108 -12.61 3.78 -0.89
N ILE A 109 -11.52 4.31 -1.41
CA ILE A 109 -10.18 3.73 -1.23
C ILE A 109 -9.18 4.83 -0.90
N PRO A 110 -9.36 5.51 0.24
CA PRO A 110 -8.51 6.67 0.59
C PRO A 110 -7.03 6.31 0.76
N LEU A 111 -6.71 5.14 1.29
CA LEU A 111 -5.31 4.74 1.47
C LEU A 111 -4.61 4.57 0.12
N MET A 112 -5.27 3.92 -0.83
CA MET A 112 -4.74 3.75 -2.18
C MET A 112 -4.45 5.10 -2.83
N PHE A 113 -5.41 6.05 -2.76
CA PHE A 113 -5.24 7.37 -3.35
C PHE A 113 -4.08 8.14 -2.70
N ARG A 114 -3.93 8.04 -1.37
CA ARG A 114 -2.83 8.69 -0.66
C ARG A 114 -1.47 8.12 -1.06
N MET A 115 -1.40 6.80 -1.23
CA MET A 115 -0.15 6.18 -1.67
C MET A 115 0.19 6.54 -3.12
N ILE A 116 -0.81 6.56 -3.99
CA ILE A 116 -0.62 6.99 -5.39
C ILE A 116 -0.05 8.41 -5.40
N ARG A 117 -0.62 9.31 -4.61
CA ARG A 117 -0.15 10.68 -4.54
C ARG A 117 1.28 10.77 -4.00
N ALA A 118 1.59 10.00 -2.96
CA ALA A 118 2.91 10.00 -2.37
C ALA A 118 3.97 9.59 -3.38
N ILE A 119 3.67 8.62 -4.22
CA ILE A 119 4.62 8.10 -5.22
C ILE A 119 4.67 9.00 -6.46
N LEU A 120 3.52 9.30 -7.07
CA LEU A 120 3.50 10.04 -8.34
C LEU A 120 3.92 11.50 -8.19
N LYS A 121 3.57 12.13 -7.09
CA LYS A 121 3.90 13.54 -6.83
C LYS A 121 5.05 13.72 -5.85
N ASN A 122 5.65 12.62 -5.44
CA ASN A 122 6.74 12.62 -4.46
C ASN A 122 6.39 13.45 -3.22
N LYS A 123 5.20 13.24 -2.68
CA LYS A 123 4.72 13.88 -1.46
C LYS A 123 4.91 12.97 -0.26
N LYS A 124 4.92 13.54 0.94
CA LYS A 124 4.92 12.74 2.15
C LYS A 124 3.63 11.95 2.24
N PHE A 125 3.74 10.68 2.62
CA PHE A 125 2.58 9.83 2.86
C PHE A 125 2.01 10.14 4.24
N SER A 126 0.79 10.65 4.29
CA SER A 126 0.08 10.93 5.55
C SER A 126 -1.30 10.29 5.53
N ILE A 127 -1.75 9.94 6.70
CA ILE A 127 -3.03 9.26 6.88
C ILE A 127 -4.03 10.20 7.52
#